data_788ccaa0827978192133341e87e14b54
#
_entry.id   788ccaa0827978192133341e87e14b54
#
_cell.length_a   1.000
_cell.length_b   1.000
_cell.length_c   1.000
_cell.angle_alpha   90.00
_cell.angle_beta   90.00
_cell.angle_gamma   90.00
#
_symmetry.space_group_name_H-M   'P 1'
#
loop_
_entity.id
_entity.type
_entity.pdbx_description
1 polymer ?
#
loop_
_entity_poly.entity_id
_entity_poly.type
_entity_poly.pdbx_seq_one_letter_code
_entity_poly.pdbx_strand_id
1 'polypeptide(L)'
;MYDLSTDGHIVLLPIWRYLESLAYPEYLAGLVPRDIPEQLIIALEPEAASIYCRKLRLHQMIDIGTKNTQNGFSPTENVGAGMTQAKEHVRSKRQSRTFLVENVIGELWSELEEGDRYVVVDCGGGTVDLTVHQIQLPEGHLKELYKASGGPYGSIGIDYEFEKLLCKIFGPDFIDQFKIKRPAAWVDLMIAFESRKRAAAPDRTNPLNINLPFSFIDYYKKFRGHSVEHALRKSNVDFVKWSSQGMLRMNPDAMNALFKPTIDHIIQHLTDLFDKPEVCDIKFLFLVGGFAESPLLQQAVQNMLHGRSRIIIPHDVGLTILKGAVLFGLDPGVIKVRRSPLTYGVGVLNRYIEGKHPPDKMLVKDGTRWCTDVFDTFIACDQSVALGETVKRSYTPAKPSQQVIVIHIYCSEKERVCFISEPGVRKCGTLRLDVTGTETSAARREIQTHMQFGDTEIRAMAVDVATSRTVKASIDFLAQ
;
A
#
# COMPACT_ATOMS: atom_id res chain seq x y z
N MET A 1 11.51 6.41 6.48
CA MET A 1 12.42 5.36 6.94
C MET A 1 12.46 5.43 8.46
N TYR A 2 11.96 4.40 9.12
CA TYR A 2 11.89 4.37 10.58
C TYR A 2 12.81 3.27 11.08
N ASP A 3 13.77 3.64 11.90
CA ASP A 3 14.62 2.67 12.62
C ASP A 3 13.83 2.19 13.86
N LEU A 4 13.45 0.93 13.83
CA LEU A 4 12.69 0.27 14.89
C LEU A 4 13.50 -0.93 15.34
N SER A 5 14.38 -0.73 16.31
CA SER A 5 15.12 -1.84 16.89
C SER A 5 14.24 -2.61 17.89
N THR A 6 13.91 -3.85 17.56
CA THR A 6 13.31 -4.82 18.48
C THR A 6 14.24 -6.02 18.55
N ASP A 7 14.71 -6.38 19.74
CA ASP A 7 15.61 -7.53 19.98
C ASP A 7 16.80 -7.65 19.00
N GLY A 8 17.37 -6.51 18.57
CA GLY A 8 18.50 -6.46 17.64
C GLY A 8 18.13 -6.51 16.16
N HIS A 9 16.84 -6.51 15.81
CA HIS A 9 16.38 -6.45 14.42
C HIS A 9 15.94 -5.05 14.04
N ILE A 10 16.14 -4.69 12.78
CA ILE A 10 15.67 -3.45 12.16
C ILE A 10 14.49 -3.81 11.26
N VAL A 11 13.32 -3.19 11.51
CA VAL A 11 12.13 -3.37 10.69
C VAL A 11 12.02 -2.22 9.72
N LEU A 12 11.96 -2.50 8.43
CA LEU A 12 11.74 -1.52 7.38
C LEU A 12 10.34 -1.65 6.79
N LEU A 13 9.72 -0.50 6.57
CA LEU A 13 8.50 -0.36 5.78
C LEU A 13 8.92 0.10 4.38
N PRO A 14 8.69 -0.69 3.33
CA PRO A 14 9.04 -0.29 1.98
C PRO A 14 8.15 0.86 1.52
N ILE A 15 8.76 1.95 1.06
CA ILE A 15 8.08 3.04 0.37
C ILE A 15 7.94 2.62 -1.09
N TRP A 16 6.78 2.14 -1.46
CA TRP A 16 6.40 1.37 -2.63
C TRP A 16 6.87 1.84 -4.02
N ARG A 17 7.33 3.06 -4.22
CA ARG A 17 7.64 3.58 -5.56
C ARG A 17 9.02 4.15 -5.78
N TYR A 18 9.81 4.32 -4.74
CA TYR A 18 11.16 4.87 -4.89
C TYR A 18 12.24 3.80 -5.00
N LEU A 19 11.93 2.52 -4.74
CA LEU A 19 12.89 1.43 -4.77
C LEU A 19 13.01 0.73 -6.13
N GLU A 20 12.11 1.00 -7.09
CA GLU A 20 12.20 0.42 -8.44
C GLU A 20 13.44 0.84 -9.24
N SER A 21 14.08 1.96 -8.90
CA SER A 21 15.26 2.47 -9.60
C SER A 21 16.60 2.16 -8.93
N LEU A 22 16.56 1.61 -7.73
CA LEU A 22 17.75 1.24 -6.96
C LEU A 22 17.74 -0.27 -6.83
N ALA A 23 18.49 -0.94 -7.73
CA ALA A 23 18.89 -2.33 -7.52
C ALA A 23 19.36 -2.45 -6.08
N TYR A 24 18.56 -3.11 -5.23
CA TYR A 24 18.79 -3.24 -3.80
C TYR A 24 19.74 -2.15 -3.31
N PRO A 25 19.30 -1.09 -2.73
CA PRO A 25 20.20 -0.24 -1.98
C PRO A 25 20.61 -1.08 -0.79
N GLU A 26 21.48 -2.02 -1.09
CA GLU A 26 21.90 -3.15 -0.29
C GLU A 26 22.28 -2.77 1.09
N TYR A 27 22.28 -1.55 1.33
CA TYR A 27 22.76 -1.07 2.55
C TYR A 27 22.16 0.28 2.69
N LEU A 28 20.88 0.34 2.57
CA LEU A 28 19.99 1.34 3.04
C LEU A 28 20.71 2.23 4.03
N ALA A 29 21.57 3.11 3.47
CA ALA A 29 22.32 4.12 4.20
C ALA A 29 23.13 3.59 5.42
N GLY A 30 23.61 2.33 5.39
CA GLY A 30 24.41 1.75 6.47
C GLY A 30 23.60 1.29 7.68
N LEU A 31 22.31 1.06 7.54
CA LEU A 31 21.46 0.61 8.65
C LEU A 31 21.79 -0.84 9.09
N VAL A 32 22.19 -1.69 8.14
CA VAL A 32 22.48 -3.10 8.42
C VAL A 32 23.86 -3.47 7.87
N PRO A 33 24.71 -4.21 8.62
CA PRO A 33 25.96 -4.76 8.14
C PRO A 33 25.72 -5.77 7.02
N ARG A 34 26.64 -5.82 6.03
CA ARG A 34 26.54 -6.72 4.87
C ARG A 34 26.59 -8.20 5.24
N ASP A 35 27.22 -8.51 6.31
CA ASP A 35 27.50 -9.87 6.80
C ASP A 35 26.35 -10.44 7.65
N ILE A 36 25.38 -9.61 8.04
CA ILE A 36 24.24 -10.03 8.87
C ILE A 36 22.90 -9.51 8.28
N PRO A 37 22.56 -9.91 7.03
CA PRO A 37 21.33 -9.43 6.36
C PRO A 37 20.05 -9.86 7.09
N GLU A 38 20.10 -10.92 7.89
CA GLU A 38 18.98 -11.41 8.71
C GLU A 38 18.56 -10.46 9.82
N GLN A 39 19.35 -9.44 10.15
CA GLN A 39 18.92 -8.37 11.06
C GLN A 39 17.86 -7.45 10.46
N LEU A 40 17.67 -7.51 9.14
CA LEU A 40 16.65 -6.74 8.44
C LEU A 40 15.38 -7.55 8.30
N ILE A 41 14.28 -7.01 8.83
CA ILE A 41 12.92 -7.55 8.61
C ILE A 41 12.15 -6.53 7.80
N ILE A 42 11.55 -6.96 6.70
CA ILE A 42 10.69 -6.14 5.85
C ILE A 42 9.25 -6.41 6.26
N ALA A 43 8.51 -5.37 6.66
CA ALA A 43 7.09 -5.44 6.95
C ALA A 43 6.29 -4.70 5.86
N LEU A 44 5.21 -5.29 5.39
CA LEU A 44 4.32 -4.64 4.43
C LEU A 44 3.40 -3.66 5.16
N GLU A 45 3.23 -2.44 4.64
CA GLU A 45 2.45 -1.40 5.30
C GLU A 45 1.02 -1.85 5.65
N PRO A 46 0.22 -2.43 4.73
CA PRO A 46 -1.13 -2.87 5.06
C PRO A 46 -1.15 -4.07 6.03
N GLU A 47 -0.15 -4.96 5.97
CA GLU A 47 -0.03 -6.06 6.95
C GLU A 47 0.32 -5.52 8.34
N ALA A 48 1.26 -4.60 8.43
CA ALA A 48 1.62 -3.94 9.69
C ALA A 48 0.40 -3.23 10.28
N ALA A 49 -0.33 -2.46 9.49
CA ALA A 49 -1.57 -1.83 9.92
C ALA A 49 -2.59 -2.87 10.44
N SER A 50 -2.75 -3.98 9.72
CA SER A 50 -3.63 -5.09 10.10
C SER A 50 -3.27 -5.68 11.46
N ILE A 51 -1.98 -5.93 11.71
CA ILE A 51 -1.48 -6.48 12.97
C ILE A 51 -1.76 -5.55 14.15
N TYR A 52 -1.63 -4.24 13.97
CA TYR A 52 -1.93 -3.27 15.02
C TYR A 52 -3.44 -3.12 15.25
N CYS A 53 -4.25 -3.04 14.18
CA CYS A 53 -5.69 -2.82 14.27
C CYS A 53 -6.38 -3.89 15.12
N ARG A 54 -5.96 -5.15 15.04
CA ARG A 54 -6.51 -6.22 15.87
C ARG A 54 -6.21 -6.09 17.37
N LYS A 55 -5.17 -5.33 17.76
CA LYS A 55 -4.80 -5.05 19.16
C LYS A 55 -5.39 -3.74 19.69
N LEU A 56 -6.24 -3.07 18.92
CA LEU A 56 -6.88 -1.82 19.35
C LEU A 56 -7.85 -2.08 20.52
N ARG A 57 -7.81 -1.17 21.47
CA ARG A 57 -8.83 -1.08 22.53
C ARG A 57 -9.96 -0.18 22.06
N LEU A 58 -11.18 -0.44 22.52
CA LEU A 58 -12.39 0.31 22.12
C LEU A 58 -12.26 1.82 22.28
N HIS A 59 -11.52 2.30 23.28
CA HIS A 59 -11.28 3.74 23.48
C HIS A 59 -10.23 4.34 22.53
N GLN A 60 -9.52 3.53 21.77
CA GLN A 60 -8.47 3.96 20.83
C GLN A 60 -8.95 4.09 19.38
N MET A 61 -10.27 3.98 19.16
CA MET A 61 -10.85 3.97 17.83
C MET A 61 -12.18 4.73 17.75
N ILE A 62 -12.52 5.13 16.52
CA ILE A 62 -13.83 5.67 16.16
C ILE A 62 -14.55 4.60 15.34
N ASP A 63 -15.76 4.23 15.77
CA ASP A 63 -16.68 3.38 15.00
C ASP A 63 -17.77 4.25 14.38
N ILE A 64 -17.73 4.41 13.05
CA ILE A 64 -18.72 5.22 12.32
C ILE A 64 -19.93 4.40 11.84
N GLY A 65 -19.91 3.07 11.99
CA GLY A 65 -21.04 2.21 11.62
C GLY A 65 -22.22 2.24 12.61
N THR A 66 -21.97 2.59 13.87
CA THR A 66 -23.00 2.54 14.94
C THR A 66 -23.78 3.83 15.13
N LYS A 67 -23.50 4.91 14.41
CA LYS A 67 -24.16 6.21 14.60
C LYS A 67 -25.64 6.26 14.22
N ASN A 68 -26.22 5.20 13.66
CA ASN A 68 -27.62 5.20 13.21
C ASN A 68 -28.64 4.65 14.23
N THR A 69 -28.26 4.29 15.46
CA THR A 69 -29.18 3.68 16.42
C THR A 69 -29.30 4.34 17.78
N GLN A 70 -28.71 5.50 18.01
CA GLN A 70 -29.05 6.28 19.22
C GLN A 70 -29.46 7.71 18.88
N ASN A 71 -30.76 7.84 18.72
CA ASN A 71 -31.44 9.09 18.64
C ASN A 71 -31.23 9.98 19.87
N GLY A 72 -31.03 11.26 19.61
CA GLY A 72 -31.63 12.30 20.38
C GLY A 72 -30.88 12.78 21.61
N PHE A 73 -29.84 13.59 21.39
CA PHE A 73 -29.67 14.78 22.24
C PHE A 73 -29.25 15.96 21.36
N SER A 74 -30.23 16.70 20.91
CA SER A 74 -30.01 18.08 20.45
C SER A 74 -29.59 18.91 21.65
N PRO A 75 -28.55 19.72 21.57
CA PRO A 75 -28.36 20.80 22.54
C PRO A 75 -29.20 21.98 22.07
N THR A 76 -30.44 22.07 22.57
CA THR A 76 -31.14 23.35 22.59
C THR A 76 -30.56 24.21 23.69
N GLU A 77 -30.28 25.41 23.28
CA GLU A 77 -29.86 26.59 24.04
C GLU A 77 -30.50 26.76 25.42
N ASN A 78 -29.69 27.14 26.41
CA ASN A 78 -30.02 28.23 27.31
C ASN A 78 -28.73 28.83 27.89
N VAL A 79 -28.46 30.05 27.46
CA VAL A 79 -27.44 30.93 27.99
C VAL A 79 -28.04 31.62 29.20
N GLY A 80 -27.39 31.51 30.35
CA GLY A 80 -27.61 32.43 31.45
C GLY A 80 -27.60 31.80 32.84
N ALA A 81 -26.65 32.24 33.63
CA ALA A 81 -26.51 32.15 35.08
C ALA A 81 -25.87 30.86 35.67
N GLY A 82 -24.66 30.98 36.20
CA GLY A 82 -24.10 30.04 37.17
C GLY A 82 -22.69 29.53 36.90
N MET A 83 -21.71 30.42 36.78
CA MET A 83 -20.31 30.03 36.55
C MET A 83 -19.65 29.23 37.69
N THR A 84 -20.26 29.11 38.85
CA THR A 84 -19.73 28.41 40.03
C THR A 84 -20.26 26.96 40.15
N GLN A 85 -21.47 26.67 39.74
CA GLN A 85 -22.01 25.31 39.72
C GLN A 85 -21.51 24.46 38.53
N ALA A 86 -21.09 25.09 37.44
CA ALA A 86 -20.56 24.40 36.25
C ALA A 86 -19.22 23.68 36.52
N LYS A 87 -18.37 24.20 37.43
CA LYS A 87 -17.08 23.55 37.76
C LYS A 87 -17.23 22.26 38.56
N GLU A 88 -18.22 22.20 39.47
CA GLU A 88 -18.50 20.96 40.22
C GLU A 88 -19.23 19.91 39.38
N HIS A 89 -20.11 20.32 38.51
CA HIS A 89 -20.84 19.41 37.61
C HIS A 89 -19.92 18.81 36.51
N VAL A 90 -18.94 19.60 36.03
CA VAL A 90 -17.91 19.11 35.08
C VAL A 90 -16.93 18.17 35.78
N ARG A 91 -16.63 18.39 37.07
CA ARG A 91 -15.78 17.50 37.84
C ARG A 91 -16.48 16.17 38.19
N SER A 92 -17.79 16.22 38.52
CA SER A 92 -18.62 15.04 38.70
C SER A 92 -18.87 14.26 37.40
N LYS A 93 -19.08 14.94 36.27
CA LYS A 93 -19.20 14.28 34.96
C LYS A 93 -17.86 13.71 34.47
N ARG A 94 -16.70 14.34 34.83
CA ARG A 94 -15.38 13.76 34.54
C ARG A 94 -15.11 12.52 35.38
N GLN A 95 -15.48 12.51 36.66
CA GLN A 95 -15.38 11.31 37.51
C GLN A 95 -16.31 10.19 37.03
N SER A 96 -17.55 10.55 36.66
CA SER A 96 -18.52 9.59 36.11
C SER A 96 -18.10 9.04 34.73
N ARG A 97 -17.46 9.85 33.87
CA ARG A 97 -16.88 9.37 32.60
C ARG A 97 -15.64 8.52 32.80
N THR A 98 -14.83 8.82 33.80
CA THR A 98 -13.64 7.99 34.14
C THR A 98 -14.09 6.63 34.67
N PHE A 99 -15.16 6.56 35.49
CA PHE A 99 -15.73 5.30 35.97
C PHE A 99 -16.43 4.47 34.90
N LEU A 100 -17.04 5.12 33.87
CA LEU A 100 -17.62 4.41 32.72
C LEU A 100 -16.55 3.96 31.72
N VAL A 101 -15.41 4.67 31.64
CA VAL A 101 -14.27 4.31 30.80
C VAL A 101 -13.48 3.13 31.39
N GLU A 102 -13.39 3.01 32.70
CA GLU A 102 -12.75 1.85 33.34
C GLU A 102 -13.54 0.53 33.16
N ASN A 103 -14.86 0.60 32.92
CA ASN A 103 -15.68 -0.57 32.64
C ASN A 103 -15.82 -0.91 31.14
N VAL A 104 -15.24 -0.12 30.23
CA VAL A 104 -15.19 -0.37 28.77
C VAL A 104 -13.72 -0.64 28.34
N ILE A 105 -12.95 -1.34 29.18
CA ILE A 105 -11.63 -1.86 28.81
C ILE A 105 -11.83 -3.20 28.05
N GLY A 106 -12.65 -3.16 26.99
CA GLY A 106 -12.70 -4.24 26.02
C GLY A 106 -11.62 -4.00 24.95
N GLU A 107 -10.84 -5.00 24.65
CA GLU A 107 -10.06 -5.03 23.42
C GLU A 107 -11.02 -5.35 22.27
N LEU A 108 -10.85 -4.71 21.10
CA LEU A 108 -11.61 -5.07 19.89
C LEU A 108 -11.43 -6.57 19.58
N TRP A 109 -10.27 -7.11 19.95
CA TRP A 109 -9.95 -8.53 19.85
C TRP A 109 -10.96 -9.44 20.56
N SER A 110 -11.54 -9.03 21.68
CA SER A 110 -12.56 -9.80 22.40
C SER A 110 -13.91 -9.89 21.65
N GLU A 111 -14.12 -9.04 20.65
CA GLU A 111 -15.28 -9.08 19.76
C GLU A 111 -15.03 -9.91 18.49
N LEU A 112 -13.81 -10.40 18.29
CA LEU A 112 -13.42 -11.17 17.11
C LEU A 112 -13.51 -12.67 17.40
N GLU A 113 -14.10 -13.39 16.47
CA GLU A 113 -14.31 -14.83 16.53
C GLU A 113 -13.45 -15.57 15.49
N GLU A 114 -13.27 -16.87 15.67
CA GLU A 114 -12.65 -17.73 14.66
C GLU A 114 -13.39 -17.60 13.32
N GLY A 115 -12.65 -17.32 12.27
CA GLY A 115 -13.20 -17.16 10.93
C GLY A 115 -13.68 -15.76 10.59
N ASP A 116 -13.73 -14.81 11.56
CA ASP A 116 -14.06 -13.41 11.27
C ASP A 116 -13.14 -12.83 10.19
N ARG A 117 -13.73 -12.06 9.27
CA ARG A 117 -13.06 -11.46 8.12
C ARG A 117 -13.09 -9.95 8.22
N TYR A 118 -11.98 -9.33 7.83
CA TYR A 118 -11.87 -7.88 7.81
C TYR A 118 -10.97 -7.40 6.66
N VAL A 119 -11.19 -6.14 6.27
CA VAL A 119 -10.38 -5.43 5.28
C VAL A 119 -9.63 -4.31 6.00
N VAL A 120 -8.35 -4.13 5.67
CA VAL A 120 -7.59 -2.94 6.02
C VAL A 120 -7.40 -2.12 4.76
N VAL A 121 -7.75 -0.85 4.83
CA VAL A 121 -7.65 0.14 3.76
C VAL A 121 -6.69 1.21 4.23
N ASP A 122 -5.46 1.13 3.78
CA ASP A 122 -4.43 2.12 4.07
C ASP A 122 -4.48 3.21 3.02
N CYS A 123 -5.00 4.37 3.41
CA CYS A 123 -5.09 5.55 2.56
C CYS A 123 -3.96 6.53 2.89
N GLY A 124 -2.87 6.41 2.17
CA GLY A 124 -1.68 7.24 2.33
C GLY A 124 -1.71 8.54 1.53
N GLY A 125 -0.56 9.20 1.48
CA GLY A 125 -0.33 10.38 0.66
C GLY A 125 -0.20 10.07 -0.82
N GLY A 126 0.55 9.03 -1.18
CA GLY A 126 0.81 8.63 -2.57
C GLY A 126 -0.05 7.47 -3.05
N THR A 127 -0.26 6.49 -2.20
CA THR A 127 -0.94 5.23 -2.52
C THR A 127 -2.13 4.96 -1.62
N VAL A 128 -2.95 4.04 -2.08
CA VAL A 128 -3.96 3.35 -1.26
C VAL A 128 -3.72 1.87 -1.42
N ASP A 129 -3.58 1.16 -0.30
CA ASP A 129 -3.24 -0.24 -0.24
C ASP A 129 -4.28 -1.00 0.60
N LEU A 130 -4.72 -2.15 0.09
CA LEU A 130 -5.79 -2.96 0.68
C LEU A 130 -5.29 -4.38 0.96
N THR A 131 -5.68 -4.91 2.11
CA THR A 131 -5.46 -6.32 2.46
C THR A 131 -6.69 -6.90 3.13
N VAL A 132 -6.97 -8.17 2.87
CA VAL A 132 -8.14 -8.89 3.37
C VAL A 132 -7.66 -10.08 4.19
N HIS A 133 -8.03 -10.10 5.47
CA HIS A 133 -7.61 -11.14 6.38
C HIS A 133 -8.77 -11.88 7.03
N GLN A 134 -8.53 -13.14 7.36
CA GLN A 134 -9.34 -13.96 8.22
C GLN A 134 -8.55 -14.33 9.48
N ILE A 135 -9.24 -14.31 10.60
CA ILE A 135 -8.66 -14.62 11.90
C ILE A 135 -8.68 -16.13 12.12
N GLN A 136 -7.56 -16.65 12.61
CA GLN A 136 -7.39 -18.04 13.04
C GLN A 136 -7.05 -18.07 14.53
N LEU A 137 -7.97 -18.60 15.35
CA LEU A 137 -7.77 -18.77 16.78
C LEU A 137 -7.15 -20.16 17.08
N PRO A 138 -6.59 -20.39 18.29
CA PRO A 138 -6.58 -19.48 19.46
C PRO A 138 -5.44 -18.44 19.42
N GLU A 139 -4.38 -18.64 18.63
CA GLU A 139 -3.17 -17.79 18.67
C GLU A 139 -3.38 -16.43 18.01
N GLY A 140 -4.49 -16.29 17.28
CA GLY A 140 -4.80 -15.06 16.57
C GLY A 140 -3.95 -14.85 15.33
N HIS A 141 -3.58 -15.92 14.67
CA HIS A 141 -2.89 -15.87 13.40
C HIS A 141 -3.79 -15.30 12.30
N LEU A 142 -3.17 -14.80 11.24
CA LEU A 142 -3.86 -14.22 10.11
C LEU A 142 -3.67 -15.07 8.86
N LYS A 143 -4.77 -15.23 8.14
CA LYS A 143 -4.81 -15.80 6.80
C LYS A 143 -5.26 -14.73 5.83
N GLU A 144 -4.43 -14.42 4.84
CA GLU A 144 -4.81 -13.55 3.74
C GLU A 144 -5.81 -14.25 2.83
N LEU A 145 -6.94 -13.60 2.56
CA LEU A 145 -8.02 -14.16 1.74
C LEU A 145 -7.93 -13.76 0.28
N TYR A 146 -7.41 -12.57 0.01
CA TYR A 146 -7.22 -12.02 -1.31
C TYR A 146 -5.86 -11.34 -1.35
N LYS A 147 -5.15 -11.42 -2.47
CA LYS A 147 -3.83 -10.79 -2.64
C LYS A 147 -3.89 -9.30 -2.33
N ALA A 148 -2.85 -8.77 -1.72
CA ALA A 148 -2.73 -7.33 -1.50
C ALA A 148 -2.94 -6.58 -2.82
N SER A 149 -3.76 -5.55 -2.78
CA SER A 149 -4.10 -4.74 -3.96
C SER A 149 -4.09 -3.26 -3.60
N GLY A 150 -3.96 -2.40 -4.60
CA GLY A 150 -3.86 -0.97 -4.34
C GLY A 150 -3.57 -0.17 -5.60
N GLY A 151 -3.24 1.11 -5.41
CA GLY A 151 -2.90 1.97 -6.52
C GLY A 151 -2.50 3.39 -6.12
N PRO A 152 -2.10 4.23 -7.09
CA PRO A 152 -1.61 5.58 -6.85
C PRO A 152 -2.75 6.59 -6.63
N TYR A 153 -3.65 6.29 -5.72
CA TYR A 153 -4.86 7.06 -5.45
C TYR A 153 -4.79 7.80 -4.10
N GLY A 154 -3.59 8.09 -3.60
CA GLY A 154 -3.39 8.81 -2.35
C GLY A 154 -3.79 10.29 -2.42
N SER A 155 -3.74 10.96 -1.26
CA SER A 155 -4.22 12.35 -1.12
C SER A 155 -3.46 13.39 -1.95
N ILE A 156 -2.31 13.06 -2.53
CA ILE A 156 -1.57 13.91 -3.49
C ILE A 156 -2.37 14.13 -4.79
N GLY A 157 -3.32 13.24 -5.11
CA GLY A 157 -4.24 13.44 -6.22
C GLY A 157 -5.04 14.74 -6.11
N ILE A 158 -5.38 15.15 -4.87
CA ILE A 158 -6.09 16.39 -4.59
C ILE A 158 -5.19 17.60 -4.86
N ASP A 159 -3.89 17.48 -4.58
CA ASP A 159 -2.91 18.52 -4.84
C ASP A 159 -2.75 18.73 -6.36
N TYR A 160 -2.79 17.66 -7.15
CA TYR A 160 -2.80 17.75 -8.61
C TYR A 160 -4.08 18.42 -9.15
N GLU A 161 -5.25 18.13 -8.58
CA GLU A 161 -6.49 18.82 -8.98
C GLU A 161 -6.44 20.31 -8.61
N PHE A 162 -5.86 20.69 -7.49
CA PHE A 162 -5.62 22.09 -7.14
C PHE A 162 -4.63 22.74 -8.11
N GLU A 163 -3.55 22.08 -8.47
CA GLU A 163 -2.60 22.56 -9.47
C GLU A 163 -3.28 22.77 -10.83
N LYS A 164 -4.11 21.83 -11.29
CA LYS A 164 -4.91 21.98 -12.52
C LYS A 164 -5.82 23.20 -12.46
N LEU A 165 -6.43 23.45 -11.29
CA LEU A 165 -7.23 24.65 -11.08
C LEU A 165 -6.38 25.93 -11.20
N LEU A 166 -5.19 25.95 -10.60
CA LEU A 166 -4.26 27.08 -10.74
C LEU A 166 -3.82 27.29 -12.21
N CYS A 167 -3.53 26.20 -12.93
CA CYS A 167 -3.23 26.27 -14.37
C CYS A 167 -4.39 26.82 -15.19
N LYS A 168 -5.62 26.47 -14.85
CA LYS A 168 -6.83 27.02 -15.52
C LYS A 168 -6.98 28.52 -15.28
N ILE A 169 -6.65 29.01 -14.10
CA ILE A 169 -6.79 30.42 -13.71
C ILE A 169 -5.62 31.27 -14.25
N PHE A 170 -4.39 30.81 -14.07
CA PHE A 170 -3.17 31.61 -14.29
C PHE A 170 -2.40 31.23 -15.55
N GLY A 171 -2.73 30.10 -16.17
CA GLY A 171 -2.05 29.50 -17.30
C GLY A 171 -0.97 28.49 -16.89
N PRO A 172 -0.88 27.34 -17.58
CA PRO A 172 0.08 26.29 -17.26
C PRO A 172 1.53 26.77 -17.41
N ASP A 173 1.83 27.57 -18.45
CA ASP A 173 3.14 28.17 -18.70
C ASP A 173 3.64 29.04 -17.54
N PHE A 174 2.73 29.80 -16.90
CA PHE A 174 3.08 30.59 -15.72
C PHE A 174 3.36 29.69 -14.53
N ILE A 175 2.52 28.70 -14.27
CA ILE A 175 2.68 27.79 -13.12
C ILE A 175 4.01 27.02 -13.22
N ASP A 176 4.34 26.51 -14.41
CA ASP A 176 5.62 25.81 -14.64
C ASP A 176 6.82 26.73 -14.41
N GLN A 177 6.77 27.97 -14.94
CA GLN A 177 7.83 28.95 -14.71
C GLN A 177 7.92 29.37 -13.24
N PHE A 178 6.81 29.50 -12.54
CA PHE A 178 6.78 29.84 -11.14
C PHE A 178 7.44 28.75 -10.28
N LYS A 179 7.13 27.48 -10.52
CA LYS A 179 7.76 26.34 -9.86
C LYS A 179 9.28 26.35 -10.01
N ILE A 180 9.77 26.64 -11.23
CA ILE A 180 11.21 26.67 -11.52
C ILE A 180 11.89 27.89 -10.91
N LYS A 181 11.29 29.07 -11.01
CA LYS A 181 11.90 30.34 -10.60
C LYS A 181 11.69 30.69 -9.14
N ARG A 182 10.69 30.10 -8.48
CA ARG A 182 10.30 30.41 -7.09
C ARG A 182 9.88 29.12 -6.35
N PRO A 183 10.75 28.08 -6.30
CA PRO A 183 10.39 26.78 -5.72
C PRO A 183 9.95 26.88 -4.24
N ALA A 184 10.63 27.68 -3.42
CA ALA A 184 10.24 27.88 -2.02
C ALA A 184 8.82 28.45 -1.89
N ALA A 185 8.48 29.45 -2.71
CA ALA A 185 7.14 30.04 -2.69
C ALA A 185 6.06 29.09 -3.23
N TRP A 186 6.42 28.19 -4.15
CA TRP A 186 5.52 27.11 -4.55
C TRP A 186 5.23 26.16 -3.37
N VAL A 187 6.26 25.78 -2.62
CA VAL A 187 6.11 24.95 -1.41
C VAL A 187 5.23 25.67 -0.37
N ASP A 188 5.46 26.97 -0.12
CA ASP A 188 4.63 27.76 0.80
C ASP A 188 3.15 27.77 0.40
N LEU A 189 2.87 27.89 -0.92
CA LEU A 189 1.51 27.83 -1.44
C LEU A 189 0.88 26.43 -1.20
N MET A 190 1.63 25.38 -1.44
CA MET A 190 1.13 24.01 -1.23
C MET A 190 0.92 23.69 0.25
N ILE A 191 1.76 24.23 1.16
CA ILE A 191 1.54 24.14 2.61
C ILE A 191 0.26 24.88 3.01
N ALA A 192 0.04 26.07 2.46
CA ALA A 192 -1.19 26.83 2.70
C ALA A 192 -2.43 26.09 2.21
N PHE A 193 -2.34 25.43 1.04
CA PHE A 193 -3.39 24.58 0.50
C PHE A 193 -3.62 23.34 1.39
N GLU A 194 -2.57 22.62 1.79
CA GLU A 194 -2.66 21.42 2.63
C GLU A 194 -3.45 21.69 3.92
N SER A 195 -3.18 22.85 4.57
CA SER A 195 -3.94 23.25 5.77
C SER A 195 -5.45 23.40 5.49
N ARG A 196 -5.84 23.81 4.28
CA ARG A 196 -7.25 23.97 3.87
C ARG A 196 -7.84 22.67 3.36
N LYS A 197 -7.06 21.85 2.70
CA LYS A 197 -7.41 20.49 2.28
C LYS A 197 -7.84 19.65 3.48
N ARG A 198 -7.05 19.66 4.57
CA ARG A 198 -7.40 18.96 5.83
C ARG A 198 -8.65 19.49 6.52
N ALA A 199 -9.02 20.75 6.27
CA ALA A 199 -10.22 21.36 6.82
C ALA A 199 -11.48 21.16 5.93
N ALA A 200 -11.37 20.48 4.81
CA ALA A 200 -12.52 20.17 3.95
C ALA A 200 -13.44 19.16 4.62
N ALA A 201 -14.75 19.39 4.55
CA ALA A 201 -15.76 18.53 5.14
C ALA A 201 -17.08 18.63 4.35
N PRO A 202 -17.91 17.57 4.37
CA PRO A 202 -19.15 17.53 3.60
C PRO A 202 -20.18 18.61 4.02
N ASP A 203 -20.22 18.92 5.31
CA ASP A 203 -21.16 19.84 5.93
C ASP A 203 -20.64 21.28 6.06
N ARG A 204 -19.45 21.55 5.52
CA ARG A 204 -18.84 22.87 5.63
C ARG A 204 -19.56 23.88 4.77
N THR A 205 -19.96 25.01 5.37
CA THR A 205 -20.64 26.12 4.68
C THR A 205 -19.75 27.33 4.43
N ASN A 206 -18.73 27.52 5.29
CA ASN A 206 -17.82 28.66 5.20
C ASN A 206 -16.72 28.46 4.15
N PRO A 207 -16.46 29.45 3.28
CA PRO A 207 -15.38 29.38 2.31
C PRO A 207 -14.02 29.15 2.95
N LEU A 208 -13.13 28.49 2.18
CA LEU A 208 -11.75 28.22 2.56
C LEU A 208 -10.82 29.26 1.92
N ASN A 209 -10.01 29.92 2.73
CA ASN A 209 -9.09 30.95 2.29
C ASN A 209 -7.68 30.36 2.17
N ILE A 210 -7.13 30.39 0.96
CA ILE A 210 -5.77 29.92 0.64
C ILE A 210 -4.90 31.14 0.40
N ASN A 211 -3.86 31.33 1.20
CA ASN A 211 -2.93 32.42 1.05
C ASN A 211 -2.07 32.22 -0.19
N LEU A 212 -2.03 33.21 -1.07
CA LEU A 212 -1.03 33.29 -2.14
C LEU A 212 0.22 33.98 -1.61
N PRO A 213 1.42 33.39 -1.75
CA PRO A 213 2.66 34.05 -1.42
C PRO A 213 2.79 35.38 -2.17
N PHE A 214 3.34 36.42 -1.53
CA PHE A 214 3.55 37.71 -2.18
C PHE A 214 4.36 37.60 -3.47
N SER A 215 5.37 36.71 -3.46
CA SER A 215 6.19 36.43 -4.64
C SER A 215 5.39 35.82 -5.81
N PHE A 216 4.28 35.09 -5.55
CA PHE A 216 3.37 34.63 -6.60
C PHE A 216 2.64 35.80 -7.25
N ILE A 217 2.09 36.70 -6.44
CA ILE A 217 1.32 37.86 -6.87
C ILE A 217 2.20 38.82 -7.70
N ASP A 218 3.40 39.15 -7.18
CA ASP A 218 4.36 40.04 -7.83
C ASP A 218 4.91 39.42 -9.13
N TYR A 219 5.31 38.14 -9.09
CA TYR A 219 5.83 37.45 -10.28
C TYR A 219 4.77 37.30 -11.36
N TYR A 220 3.51 37.00 -10.98
CA TYR A 220 2.40 36.92 -11.93
C TYR A 220 2.17 38.25 -12.66
N LYS A 221 2.14 39.34 -11.87
CA LYS A 221 1.98 40.71 -12.44
C LYS A 221 3.09 41.07 -13.43
N LYS A 222 4.35 40.69 -13.10
CA LYS A 222 5.50 40.91 -13.98
C LYS A 222 5.44 40.04 -15.24
N PHE A 223 5.01 38.81 -15.10
CA PHE A 223 4.95 37.83 -16.18
C PHE A 223 3.81 38.10 -17.18
N ARG A 224 2.61 38.46 -16.68
CA ARG A 224 1.40 38.63 -17.47
C ARG A 224 1.03 40.11 -17.74
N GLY A 225 1.60 41.07 -17.05
CA GLY A 225 1.27 42.49 -17.18
C GLY A 225 -0.05 42.91 -16.51
N HIS A 226 -0.75 42.00 -15.83
CA HIS A 226 -2.00 42.30 -15.14
C HIS A 226 -2.07 41.60 -13.78
N SER A 227 -3.05 41.99 -12.94
CA SER A 227 -3.16 41.47 -11.56
C SER A 227 -3.75 40.05 -11.51
N VAL A 228 -3.51 39.35 -10.39
CA VAL A 228 -4.15 38.08 -10.03
C VAL A 228 -5.68 38.18 -10.05
N GLU A 229 -6.24 39.31 -9.53
CA GLU A 229 -7.68 39.55 -9.55
C GLU A 229 -8.25 39.61 -10.97
N HIS A 230 -7.52 40.25 -11.89
CA HIS A 230 -7.92 40.31 -13.31
C HIS A 230 -7.92 38.90 -13.93
N ALA A 231 -6.91 38.06 -13.62
CA ALA A 231 -6.86 36.69 -14.08
C ALA A 231 -8.07 35.87 -13.60
N LEU A 232 -8.41 35.98 -12.33
CA LEU A 232 -9.56 35.29 -11.77
C LEU A 232 -10.88 35.69 -12.45
N ARG A 233 -11.11 36.98 -12.65
CA ARG A 233 -12.29 37.48 -13.39
C ARG A 233 -12.37 36.96 -14.81
N LYS A 234 -11.24 36.81 -15.47
CA LYS A 234 -11.15 36.36 -16.89
C LYS A 234 -11.24 34.82 -17.01
N SER A 235 -10.94 34.07 -15.98
CA SER A 235 -10.86 32.60 -16.02
C SER A 235 -12.20 31.88 -16.10
N ASN A 236 -13.32 32.58 -15.91
CA ASN A 236 -14.67 32.01 -15.79
C ASN A 236 -14.76 30.93 -14.68
N VAL A 237 -14.02 31.13 -13.59
CA VAL A 237 -14.03 30.26 -12.40
C VAL A 237 -14.75 30.99 -11.27
N ASP A 238 -16.07 30.80 -11.15
CA ASP A 238 -16.94 31.59 -10.28
C ASP A 238 -16.83 31.17 -8.81
N PHE A 239 -16.38 29.95 -8.55
CA PHE A 239 -16.26 29.34 -7.24
C PHE A 239 -14.97 29.69 -6.48
N VAL A 240 -14.07 30.45 -7.11
CA VAL A 240 -12.88 31.04 -6.49
C VAL A 240 -12.95 32.56 -6.60
N LYS A 241 -12.86 33.25 -5.48
CA LYS A 241 -12.89 34.71 -5.42
C LYS A 241 -11.57 35.26 -4.88
N TRP A 242 -11.24 36.49 -5.29
CA TRP A 242 -10.09 37.20 -4.75
C TRP A 242 -10.46 37.93 -3.46
N SER A 243 -9.59 37.82 -2.46
CA SER A 243 -9.64 38.66 -1.27
C SER A 243 -8.54 39.73 -1.34
N SER A 244 -8.86 40.97 -0.95
CA SER A 244 -7.92 42.08 -0.87
C SER A 244 -6.71 41.80 0.05
N GLN A 245 -6.80 40.78 0.91
CA GLN A 245 -5.72 40.32 1.79
C GLN A 245 -4.75 39.34 1.11
N GLY A 246 -4.82 39.19 -0.22
CA GLY A 246 -3.90 38.29 -0.95
C GLY A 246 -4.26 36.81 -0.89
N MET A 247 -5.57 36.50 -0.76
CA MET A 247 -6.03 35.12 -0.61
C MET A 247 -6.97 34.72 -1.76
N LEU A 248 -6.88 33.44 -2.14
CA LEU A 248 -7.91 32.77 -2.92
C LEU A 248 -8.99 32.26 -1.96
N ARG A 249 -10.21 32.76 -2.11
CA ARG A 249 -11.38 32.36 -1.34
C ARG A 249 -12.17 31.32 -2.14
N MET A 250 -12.04 30.06 -1.77
CA MET A 250 -12.67 28.94 -2.45
C MET A 250 -13.99 28.57 -1.79
N ASN A 251 -15.01 28.32 -2.59
CA ASN A 251 -16.28 27.75 -2.13
C ASN A 251 -16.06 26.32 -1.57
N PRO A 252 -16.73 25.92 -0.49
CA PRO A 252 -16.63 24.57 0.07
C PRO A 252 -16.91 23.46 -0.95
N ASP A 253 -17.97 23.56 -1.73
CA ASP A 253 -18.32 22.57 -2.75
C ASP A 253 -17.20 22.42 -3.81
N ALA A 254 -16.57 23.53 -4.18
CA ALA A 254 -15.44 23.51 -5.12
C ALA A 254 -14.19 22.86 -4.49
N MET A 255 -13.96 23.10 -3.19
CA MET A 255 -12.88 22.39 -2.46
C MET A 255 -13.20 20.89 -2.41
N ASN A 256 -14.41 20.51 -2.07
CA ASN A 256 -14.84 19.11 -2.02
C ASN A 256 -14.76 18.44 -3.40
N ALA A 257 -15.02 19.17 -4.47
CA ALA A 257 -14.90 18.67 -5.84
C ALA A 257 -13.46 18.29 -6.23
N LEU A 258 -12.43 18.88 -5.61
CA LEU A 258 -11.03 18.48 -5.83
C LEU A 258 -10.74 17.07 -5.30
N PHE A 259 -11.49 16.61 -4.29
CA PHE A 259 -11.35 15.27 -3.72
C PHE A 259 -12.01 14.19 -4.58
N LYS A 260 -13.02 14.59 -5.36
CA LYS A 260 -13.90 13.64 -6.05
C LYS A 260 -13.13 12.63 -6.92
N PRO A 261 -12.20 13.01 -7.81
CA PRO A 261 -11.49 12.04 -8.65
C PRO A 261 -10.73 10.99 -7.84
N THR A 262 -10.03 11.43 -6.79
CA THR A 262 -9.26 10.53 -5.91
C THR A 262 -10.17 9.59 -5.13
N ILE A 263 -11.25 10.12 -4.55
CA ILE A 263 -12.22 9.32 -3.77
C ILE A 263 -12.96 8.35 -4.69
N ASP A 264 -13.38 8.78 -5.89
CA ASP A 264 -14.06 7.91 -6.85
C ASP A 264 -13.19 6.68 -7.21
N HIS A 265 -11.89 6.86 -7.40
CA HIS A 265 -10.96 5.75 -7.62
C HIS A 265 -10.87 4.79 -6.43
N ILE A 266 -10.81 5.33 -5.22
CA ILE A 266 -10.78 4.50 -3.99
C ILE A 266 -12.07 3.71 -3.85
N ILE A 267 -13.21 4.34 -4.03
CA ILE A 267 -14.52 3.70 -3.93
C ILE A 267 -14.72 2.65 -5.01
N GLN A 268 -14.28 2.92 -6.24
CA GLN A 268 -14.34 1.93 -7.33
C GLN A 268 -13.48 0.70 -6.97
N HIS A 269 -12.25 0.90 -6.51
CA HIS A 269 -11.36 -0.19 -6.11
C HIS A 269 -11.94 -1.03 -4.96
N LEU A 270 -12.53 -0.35 -3.96
CA LEU A 270 -13.22 -1.04 -2.87
C LEU A 270 -14.43 -1.83 -3.36
N THR A 271 -15.22 -1.26 -4.27
CA THR A 271 -16.38 -1.95 -4.86
C THR A 271 -15.92 -3.20 -5.61
N ASP A 272 -14.91 -3.07 -6.47
CA ASP A 272 -14.34 -4.18 -7.22
C ASP A 272 -13.78 -5.28 -6.30
N LEU A 273 -13.22 -4.89 -5.14
CA LEU A 273 -12.74 -5.84 -4.14
C LEU A 273 -13.89 -6.56 -3.44
N PHE A 274 -14.94 -5.84 -3.01
CA PHE A 274 -16.09 -6.44 -2.31
C PHE A 274 -16.96 -7.32 -3.23
N ASP A 275 -16.83 -7.18 -4.55
CA ASP A 275 -17.48 -8.04 -5.54
C ASP A 275 -16.74 -9.37 -5.76
N LYS A 276 -15.57 -9.58 -5.14
CA LYS A 276 -14.82 -10.84 -5.23
C LYS A 276 -15.49 -11.91 -4.33
N PRO A 277 -15.65 -13.14 -4.83
CA PRO A 277 -16.24 -14.23 -4.05
C PRO A 277 -15.47 -14.53 -2.74
N GLU A 278 -14.15 -14.34 -2.76
CA GLU A 278 -13.26 -14.56 -1.62
C GLU A 278 -13.44 -13.50 -0.53
N VAL A 279 -13.97 -12.32 -0.91
CA VAL A 279 -14.14 -11.14 -0.04
C VAL A 279 -15.62 -11.01 0.37
N CYS A 280 -16.19 -12.07 0.90
CA CYS A 280 -17.56 -12.07 1.44
C CYS A 280 -17.54 -11.96 2.98
N ASP A 281 -18.67 -11.56 3.56
CA ASP A 281 -18.90 -11.52 5.01
C ASP A 281 -17.85 -10.73 5.80
N ILE A 282 -17.43 -9.59 5.26
CA ILE A 282 -16.49 -8.69 5.92
C ILE A 282 -17.18 -8.03 7.11
N LYS A 283 -16.73 -8.36 8.34
CA LYS A 283 -17.27 -7.83 9.59
C LYS A 283 -16.77 -6.41 9.87
N PHE A 284 -15.48 -6.15 9.63
CA PHE A 284 -14.85 -4.86 9.87
C PHE A 284 -14.09 -4.35 8.64
N LEU A 285 -14.15 -3.03 8.44
CA LEU A 285 -13.25 -2.30 7.57
C LEU A 285 -12.43 -1.34 8.44
N PHE A 286 -11.12 -1.55 8.50
CA PHE A 286 -10.19 -0.63 9.15
C PHE A 286 -9.71 0.39 8.12
N LEU A 287 -10.03 1.66 8.37
CA LEU A 287 -9.58 2.77 7.54
C LEU A 287 -8.39 3.45 8.23
N VAL A 288 -7.20 3.32 7.64
CA VAL A 288 -5.94 3.77 8.21
C VAL A 288 -5.16 4.65 7.23
N GLY A 289 -3.99 5.16 7.65
CA GLY A 289 -3.20 6.10 6.86
C GLY A 289 -3.66 7.55 7.01
N GLY A 290 -2.79 8.50 6.63
CA GLY A 290 -3.05 9.92 6.86
C GLY A 290 -4.27 10.49 6.14
N PHE A 291 -4.67 9.92 5.00
CA PHE A 291 -5.87 10.37 4.28
C PHE A 291 -7.17 9.83 4.89
N ALA A 292 -7.10 8.79 5.72
CA ALA A 292 -8.25 8.28 6.47
C ALA A 292 -8.87 9.30 7.44
N GLU A 293 -8.12 10.34 7.82
CA GLU A 293 -8.64 11.45 8.63
C GLU A 293 -9.67 12.33 7.88
N SER A 294 -9.72 12.24 6.54
CA SER A 294 -10.61 13.08 5.73
C SER A 294 -12.09 12.73 5.93
N PRO A 295 -12.95 13.66 6.43
CA PRO A 295 -14.37 13.41 6.55
C PRO A 295 -15.07 13.09 5.22
N LEU A 296 -14.55 13.61 4.10
CA LEU A 296 -15.07 13.33 2.76
C LEU A 296 -14.83 11.87 2.35
N LEU A 297 -13.64 11.34 2.64
CA LEU A 297 -13.34 9.94 2.39
C LEU A 297 -14.14 9.02 3.30
N GLN A 298 -14.22 9.34 4.60
CA GLN A 298 -15.02 8.59 5.59
C GLN A 298 -16.48 8.48 5.15
N GLN A 299 -17.09 9.60 4.75
CA GLN A 299 -18.48 9.62 4.27
C GLN A 299 -18.65 8.77 3.00
N ALA A 300 -17.71 8.86 2.04
CA ALA A 300 -17.79 8.10 0.81
C ALA A 300 -17.73 6.59 1.08
N VAL A 301 -16.81 6.14 1.95
CA VAL A 301 -16.69 4.72 2.35
C VAL A 301 -17.95 4.27 3.10
N GLN A 302 -18.47 5.09 4.01
CA GLN A 302 -19.71 4.80 4.74
C GLN A 302 -20.90 4.64 3.78
N ASN A 303 -21.03 5.53 2.81
CA ASN A 303 -22.08 5.47 1.80
C ASN A 303 -21.96 4.22 0.92
N MET A 304 -20.73 3.81 0.54
CA MET A 304 -20.50 2.62 -0.29
C MET A 304 -20.88 1.34 0.47
N LEU A 305 -20.52 1.23 1.74
CA LEU A 305 -20.77 0.03 2.53
C LEU A 305 -22.24 -0.14 2.94
N HIS A 306 -23.03 0.93 3.02
CA HIS A 306 -24.43 0.88 3.43
C HIS A 306 -24.70 0.08 4.72
N GLY A 307 -23.75 0.12 5.67
CA GLY A 307 -23.85 -0.61 6.93
C GLY A 307 -23.55 -2.12 6.87
N ARG A 308 -23.04 -2.63 5.74
CA ARG A 308 -22.65 -4.05 5.61
C ARG A 308 -21.48 -4.46 6.51
N SER A 309 -20.58 -3.53 6.81
CA SER A 309 -19.43 -3.73 7.66
C SER A 309 -19.28 -2.55 8.63
N ARG A 310 -18.72 -2.82 9.81
CA ARG A 310 -18.35 -1.74 10.76
C ARG A 310 -17.07 -1.06 10.26
N ILE A 311 -17.05 0.26 10.22
CA ILE A 311 -15.90 1.05 9.82
C ILE A 311 -15.19 1.53 11.08
N ILE A 312 -13.96 1.09 11.25
CA ILE A 312 -13.10 1.38 12.39
C ILE A 312 -11.96 2.28 11.96
N ILE A 313 -11.79 3.40 12.64
CA ILE A 313 -10.70 4.35 12.42
C ILE A 313 -9.90 4.48 13.71
N PRO A 314 -8.62 4.05 13.76
CA PRO A 314 -7.76 4.28 14.92
C PRO A 314 -7.61 5.78 15.20
N HIS A 315 -7.49 6.17 16.47
CA HIS A 315 -7.24 7.59 16.80
C HIS A 315 -5.86 8.05 16.29
N ASP A 316 -4.87 7.14 16.27
CA ASP A 316 -3.50 7.44 15.84
C ASP A 316 -3.26 6.91 14.41
N VAL A 317 -4.14 7.22 13.45
CA VAL A 317 -4.05 6.67 12.08
C VAL A 317 -2.66 6.81 11.45
N GLY A 318 -1.96 7.90 11.70
CA GLY A 318 -0.60 8.14 11.19
C GLY A 318 0.50 7.29 11.85
N LEU A 319 0.23 6.64 12.99
CA LEU A 319 1.16 5.77 13.71
C LEU A 319 0.79 4.28 13.63
N THR A 320 -0.34 3.96 13.02
CA THR A 320 -0.88 2.59 12.97
C THR A 320 0.11 1.64 12.31
N ILE A 321 0.63 2.00 11.15
CA ILE A 321 1.61 1.21 10.40
C ILE A 321 2.90 1.04 11.18
N LEU A 322 3.43 2.13 11.75
CA LEU A 322 4.65 2.12 12.54
C LEU A 322 4.55 1.16 13.74
N LYS A 323 3.47 1.28 14.51
CA LYS A 323 3.22 0.40 15.67
C LYS A 323 3.03 -1.06 15.24
N GLY A 324 2.35 -1.29 14.12
CA GLY A 324 2.17 -2.60 13.53
C GLY A 324 3.48 -3.23 13.06
N ALA A 325 4.38 -2.44 12.46
CA ALA A 325 5.70 -2.92 12.05
C ALA A 325 6.55 -3.39 13.25
N VAL A 326 6.50 -2.66 14.37
CA VAL A 326 7.14 -3.11 15.63
C VAL A 326 6.57 -4.45 16.08
N LEU A 327 5.24 -4.60 16.07
CA LEU A 327 4.59 -5.85 16.44
C LEU A 327 4.94 -7.00 15.49
N PHE A 328 5.07 -6.73 14.20
CA PHE A 328 5.52 -7.71 13.21
C PHE A 328 6.97 -8.13 13.47
N GLY A 329 7.86 -7.19 13.82
CA GLY A 329 9.24 -7.50 14.16
C GLY A 329 9.36 -8.40 15.39
N LEU A 330 8.43 -8.27 16.37
CA LEU A 330 8.36 -9.15 17.54
C LEU A 330 7.81 -10.56 17.23
N ASP A 331 6.89 -10.67 16.28
CA ASP A 331 6.29 -11.93 15.83
C ASP A 331 6.05 -11.90 14.30
N PRO A 332 7.10 -12.14 13.48
CA PRO A 332 6.95 -12.20 12.03
C PRO A 332 6.07 -13.35 11.54
N GLY A 333 5.89 -14.37 12.40
CA GLY A 333 5.08 -15.55 12.11
C GLY A 333 3.57 -15.36 12.27
N VAL A 334 3.10 -14.16 12.56
CA VAL A 334 1.67 -13.87 12.80
C VAL A 334 0.81 -14.10 11.56
N ILE A 335 1.35 -13.86 10.35
CA ILE A 335 0.67 -14.13 9.09
C ILE A 335 1.08 -15.52 8.61
N LYS A 336 0.18 -16.50 8.77
CA LYS A 336 0.47 -17.90 8.45
C LYS A 336 0.27 -18.25 6.99
N VAL A 337 -0.61 -17.54 6.31
CA VAL A 337 -0.96 -17.83 4.91
C VAL A 337 -1.07 -16.52 4.16
N ARG A 338 -0.35 -16.43 3.04
CA ARG A 338 -0.42 -15.30 2.10
C ARG A 338 -0.98 -15.74 0.74
N ARG A 339 -1.42 -14.77 -0.05
CA ARG A 339 -1.76 -14.94 -1.45
C ARG A 339 -0.63 -14.44 -2.33
N SER A 340 -0.19 -15.24 -3.30
CA SER A 340 0.88 -14.80 -4.21
C SER A 340 0.39 -13.63 -5.06
N PRO A 341 1.07 -12.47 -5.07
CA PRO A 341 0.66 -11.31 -5.88
C PRO A 341 0.87 -11.59 -7.38
N LEU A 342 1.84 -12.44 -7.72
CA LEU A 342 2.25 -12.75 -9.08
C LEU A 342 2.40 -14.26 -9.28
N THR A 343 2.36 -14.69 -10.55
CA THR A 343 2.84 -16.00 -10.96
C THR A 343 4.35 -15.97 -11.05
N TYR A 344 5.03 -16.88 -10.36
CA TYR A 344 6.49 -17.03 -10.39
C TYR A 344 6.89 -18.35 -11.02
N GLY A 345 7.95 -18.33 -11.82
CA GLY A 345 8.48 -19.51 -12.48
C GLY A 345 9.85 -19.30 -13.10
N VAL A 346 10.35 -20.31 -13.78
CA VAL A 346 11.64 -20.28 -14.47
C VAL A 346 11.48 -20.61 -15.95
N GLY A 347 12.40 -20.08 -16.78
CA GLY A 347 12.43 -20.41 -18.20
C GLY A 347 13.17 -21.74 -18.43
N VAL A 348 12.54 -22.68 -19.11
CA VAL A 348 13.09 -24.01 -19.37
C VAL A 348 12.96 -24.44 -20.83
N LEU A 349 13.76 -25.44 -21.20
CA LEU A 349 13.62 -26.20 -22.43
C LEU A 349 12.81 -27.47 -22.15
N ASN A 350 11.69 -27.66 -22.84
CA ASN A 350 10.90 -28.87 -22.77
C ASN A 350 10.93 -29.63 -24.10
N ARG A 351 10.60 -30.94 -24.11
CA ARG A 351 10.42 -31.67 -25.35
C ARG A 351 9.30 -31.06 -26.16
N TYR A 352 9.55 -30.83 -27.46
CA TYR A 352 8.55 -30.28 -28.37
C TYR A 352 7.45 -31.33 -28.59
N ILE A 353 6.19 -30.93 -28.44
CA ILE A 353 5.01 -31.73 -28.68
C ILE A 353 4.20 -31.05 -29.80
N GLU A 354 4.07 -31.72 -30.93
CA GLU A 354 3.31 -31.25 -32.08
C GLU A 354 1.83 -31.04 -31.70
N GLY A 355 1.23 -29.94 -32.15
CA GLY A 355 -0.15 -29.58 -31.81
C GLY A 355 -0.31 -28.93 -30.42
N LYS A 356 0.69 -29.02 -29.50
CA LYS A 356 0.66 -28.36 -28.21
C LYS A 356 1.56 -27.13 -28.16
N HIS A 357 2.73 -27.21 -28.79
CA HIS A 357 3.71 -26.13 -28.78
C HIS A 357 3.73 -25.37 -30.11
N PRO A 358 3.88 -24.02 -30.11
CA PRO A 358 3.97 -23.23 -31.32
C PRO A 358 5.21 -23.59 -32.15
N PRO A 359 5.11 -23.65 -33.49
CA PRO A 359 6.23 -24.01 -34.36
C PRO A 359 7.43 -23.07 -34.28
N ASP A 360 7.20 -21.78 -34.02
CA ASP A 360 8.25 -20.76 -33.85
C ASP A 360 9.09 -20.95 -32.59
N LYS A 361 8.60 -21.74 -31.63
CA LYS A 361 9.33 -22.13 -30.41
C LYS A 361 10.08 -23.44 -30.55
N MET A 362 10.06 -24.06 -31.70
CA MET A 362 10.75 -25.32 -31.94
C MET A 362 12.26 -25.09 -32.18
N LEU A 363 13.08 -25.78 -31.40
CA LEU A 363 14.53 -25.87 -31.57
C LEU A 363 14.94 -27.33 -31.79
N VAL A 364 15.65 -27.61 -32.86
CA VAL A 364 16.22 -28.94 -33.10
C VAL A 364 17.68 -28.94 -32.58
N LYS A 365 17.96 -29.81 -31.63
CA LYS A 365 19.29 -29.99 -31.07
C LYS A 365 19.60 -31.49 -30.88
N ASP A 366 20.69 -31.93 -31.37
CA ASP A 366 21.18 -33.33 -31.30
C ASP A 366 20.07 -34.34 -31.76
N GLY A 367 19.41 -34.02 -32.90
CA GLY A 367 18.31 -34.81 -33.45
C GLY A 367 17.00 -34.81 -32.65
N THR A 368 16.96 -34.13 -31.53
CA THR A 368 15.78 -34.00 -30.66
C THR A 368 15.09 -32.63 -30.84
N ARG A 369 13.76 -32.64 -30.93
CA ARG A 369 12.96 -31.41 -31.00
C ARG A 369 12.66 -30.90 -29.59
N TRP A 370 12.98 -29.65 -29.33
CA TRP A 370 12.77 -28.97 -28.07
C TRP A 370 11.85 -27.76 -28.27
N CYS A 371 11.05 -27.42 -27.27
CA CYS A 371 10.32 -26.16 -27.16
C CYS A 371 11.11 -25.21 -26.26
N THR A 372 11.45 -24.04 -26.80
CA THR A 372 12.16 -22.98 -26.07
C THR A 372 11.21 -22.14 -25.26
N ASP A 373 11.78 -21.38 -24.31
CA ASP A 373 11.09 -20.33 -23.57
C ASP A 373 9.86 -20.79 -22.76
N VAL A 374 9.76 -22.09 -22.47
CA VAL A 374 8.64 -22.59 -21.67
C VAL A 374 8.73 -22.03 -20.26
N PHE A 375 7.62 -21.50 -19.75
CA PHE A 375 7.48 -21.02 -18.37
C PHE A 375 7.11 -22.19 -17.47
N ASP A 376 8.02 -22.62 -16.62
CA ASP A 376 7.75 -23.65 -15.61
C ASP A 376 7.33 -22.99 -14.31
N THR A 377 6.03 -23.05 -14.00
CA THR A 377 5.41 -22.35 -12.87
C THR A 377 5.76 -23.02 -11.56
N PHE A 378 6.24 -22.23 -10.59
CA PHE A 378 6.39 -22.62 -9.18
C PHE A 378 5.14 -22.33 -8.39
N ILE A 379 4.59 -21.13 -8.56
CA ILE A 379 3.36 -20.68 -7.93
C ILE A 379 2.57 -19.78 -8.88
N ALA A 380 1.26 -19.87 -8.86
CA ALA A 380 0.39 -19.01 -9.66
C ALA A 380 -0.02 -17.74 -8.87
N CYS A 381 -0.35 -16.68 -9.59
CA CYS A 381 -0.98 -15.49 -9.04
C CYS A 381 -2.25 -15.88 -8.27
N ASP A 382 -2.43 -15.27 -7.11
CA ASP A 382 -3.53 -15.51 -6.16
C ASP A 382 -3.59 -16.94 -5.57
N GLN A 383 -2.57 -17.76 -5.79
CA GLN A 383 -2.43 -19.02 -5.09
C GLN A 383 -2.09 -18.79 -3.61
N SER A 384 -2.77 -19.53 -2.72
CA SER A 384 -2.51 -19.51 -1.28
C SER A 384 -1.23 -20.25 -0.95
N VAL A 385 -0.37 -19.65 -0.14
CA VAL A 385 0.91 -20.21 0.32
C VAL A 385 1.06 -20.08 1.82
N ALA A 386 1.46 -21.17 2.46
CA ALA A 386 1.79 -21.13 3.88
C ALA A 386 3.16 -20.49 4.12
N LEU A 387 3.33 -19.92 5.32
CA LEU A 387 4.62 -19.37 5.75
C LEU A 387 5.71 -20.44 5.67
N GLY A 388 6.76 -20.18 4.91
CA GLY A 388 7.89 -21.10 4.72
C GLY A 388 7.64 -22.23 3.72
N GLU A 389 6.49 -22.26 3.05
CA GLU A 389 6.19 -23.25 2.01
C GLU A 389 7.27 -23.23 0.92
N THR A 390 7.81 -24.40 0.60
CA THR A 390 8.90 -24.53 -0.37
C THR A 390 8.48 -25.41 -1.54
N VAL A 391 8.53 -24.86 -2.75
CA VAL A 391 8.32 -25.58 -4.00
C VAL A 391 9.68 -25.95 -4.58
N LYS A 392 9.85 -27.24 -4.93
CA LYS A 392 11.10 -27.79 -5.49
C LYS A 392 10.86 -28.28 -6.92
N ARG A 393 11.84 -28.01 -7.78
CA ARG A 393 11.91 -28.50 -9.17
C ARG A 393 13.32 -28.96 -9.48
N SER A 394 13.44 -30.03 -10.28
CA SER A 394 14.72 -30.56 -10.73
C SER A 394 14.93 -30.30 -12.21
N TYR A 395 16.10 -29.75 -12.53
CA TYR A 395 16.50 -29.41 -13.89
C TYR A 395 17.82 -30.07 -14.24
N THR A 396 18.06 -30.27 -15.53
CA THR A 396 19.35 -30.72 -16.03
C THR A 396 19.99 -29.68 -16.92
N PRO A 397 21.30 -29.43 -16.82
CA PRO A 397 21.99 -28.50 -17.69
C PRO A 397 21.77 -28.83 -19.17
N ALA A 398 21.75 -27.77 -19.99
CA ALA A 398 21.56 -27.90 -21.43
C ALA A 398 22.74 -28.62 -22.11
N LYS A 399 23.95 -28.56 -21.49
CA LYS A 399 25.18 -29.25 -21.95
C LYS A 399 25.82 -29.92 -20.75
N PRO A 400 26.32 -31.18 -20.88
CA PRO A 400 27.03 -31.88 -19.81
C PRO A 400 28.31 -31.16 -19.33
N SER A 401 28.99 -30.46 -20.24
CA SER A 401 30.23 -29.72 -19.96
C SER A 401 30.01 -28.28 -19.48
N GLN A 402 28.79 -27.90 -19.11
CA GLN A 402 28.48 -26.55 -18.67
C GLN A 402 29.11 -26.28 -17.29
N GLN A 403 29.95 -25.24 -17.21
CA GLN A 403 30.65 -24.87 -15.98
C GLN A 403 29.89 -23.91 -15.07
N VAL A 404 28.97 -23.19 -15.65
CA VAL A 404 28.12 -22.24 -14.92
C VAL A 404 26.67 -22.48 -15.31
N ILE A 405 25.82 -22.71 -14.31
CA ILE A 405 24.37 -22.86 -14.46
C ILE A 405 23.74 -21.54 -14.14
N VAL A 406 22.95 -21.00 -15.07
CA VAL A 406 22.20 -19.75 -14.87
C VAL A 406 20.73 -20.08 -14.95
N ILE A 407 19.98 -19.76 -13.88
CA ILE A 407 18.54 -19.92 -13.79
C ILE A 407 17.95 -18.54 -13.65
N HIS A 408 17.18 -18.12 -14.66
CA HIS A 408 16.44 -16.87 -14.62
C HIS A 408 15.04 -17.12 -14.04
N ILE A 409 14.68 -16.32 -13.06
CA ILE A 409 13.36 -16.34 -12.43
C ILE A 409 12.53 -15.23 -13.07
N TYR A 410 11.32 -15.59 -13.45
CA TYR A 410 10.37 -14.71 -14.12
C TYR A 410 9.09 -14.58 -13.29
N CYS A 411 8.40 -13.46 -13.45
CA CYS A 411 7.09 -13.23 -12.83
C CYS A 411 6.12 -12.58 -13.81
N SER A 412 4.82 -12.71 -13.52
CA SER A 412 3.72 -12.13 -14.31
C SER A 412 2.47 -11.95 -13.44
N GLU A 413 1.66 -10.95 -13.75
CA GLU A 413 0.34 -10.75 -13.14
C GLU A 413 -0.71 -11.76 -13.59
N LYS A 414 -0.46 -12.46 -14.71
CA LYS A 414 -1.37 -13.47 -15.24
C LYS A 414 -1.32 -14.74 -14.39
N GLU A 415 -2.46 -15.31 -14.09
CA GLU A 415 -2.56 -16.60 -13.39
C GLU A 415 -1.90 -17.74 -14.19
N ARG A 416 -2.09 -17.74 -15.51
CA ARG A 416 -1.55 -18.76 -16.41
C ARG A 416 -0.58 -18.15 -17.40
N VAL A 417 0.65 -18.65 -17.38
CA VAL A 417 1.73 -18.26 -18.28
C VAL A 417 2.30 -19.52 -18.91
N CYS A 418 2.43 -19.56 -20.23
CA CYS A 418 2.99 -20.71 -20.96
C CYS A 418 4.46 -20.45 -21.37
N PHE A 419 4.80 -19.21 -21.71
CA PHE A 419 6.12 -18.85 -22.25
C PHE A 419 6.68 -17.59 -21.59
N ILE A 420 8.01 -17.57 -21.33
CA ILE A 420 8.69 -16.40 -20.76
C ILE A 420 8.70 -15.19 -21.71
N SER A 421 8.39 -15.39 -22.98
CA SER A 421 8.29 -14.36 -24.01
C SER A 421 6.89 -13.73 -24.13
N GLU A 422 5.93 -14.15 -23.34
CA GLU A 422 4.58 -13.56 -23.35
C GLU A 422 4.60 -12.11 -22.84
N PRO A 423 3.70 -11.26 -23.41
CA PRO A 423 3.51 -9.90 -22.89
C PRO A 423 3.12 -9.89 -21.42
N GLY A 424 3.79 -9.07 -20.61
CA GLY A 424 3.58 -8.98 -19.15
C GLY A 424 4.41 -9.97 -18.34
N VAL A 425 5.25 -10.79 -18.99
CA VAL A 425 6.27 -11.59 -18.29
C VAL A 425 7.57 -10.80 -18.21
N ARG A 426 8.12 -10.69 -17.01
CA ARG A 426 9.37 -10.00 -16.74
C ARG A 426 10.32 -10.86 -15.91
N LYS A 427 11.60 -10.63 -16.07
CA LYS A 427 12.62 -11.29 -15.26
C LYS A 427 12.75 -10.54 -13.92
N CYS A 428 12.59 -11.25 -12.81
CA CYS A 428 12.67 -10.71 -11.46
C CYS A 428 13.88 -11.22 -10.65
N GLY A 429 14.60 -12.26 -11.12
CA GLY A 429 15.77 -12.77 -10.42
C GLY A 429 16.68 -13.62 -11.29
N THR A 430 17.89 -13.90 -10.79
CA THR A 430 18.86 -14.77 -11.44
C THR A 430 19.68 -15.52 -10.40
N LEU A 431 19.72 -16.85 -10.51
CA LEU A 431 20.62 -17.72 -9.76
C LEU A 431 21.78 -18.11 -10.68
N ARG A 432 23.03 -17.91 -10.24
CA ARG A 432 24.22 -18.28 -10.97
C ARG A 432 25.06 -19.24 -10.14
N LEU A 433 24.99 -20.53 -10.47
CA LEU A 433 25.70 -21.60 -9.78
C LEU A 433 26.94 -21.97 -10.56
N ASP A 434 28.11 -21.82 -9.95
CA ASP A 434 29.40 -22.28 -10.49
C ASP A 434 29.61 -23.75 -10.15
N VAL A 435 29.78 -24.56 -11.20
CA VAL A 435 29.98 -26.01 -11.11
C VAL A 435 31.33 -26.45 -11.71
N THR A 436 32.26 -25.50 -11.82
CA THR A 436 33.63 -25.77 -12.29
C THR A 436 34.37 -26.74 -11.37
N GLY A 437 35.31 -27.55 -11.94
CA GLY A 437 36.16 -28.44 -11.17
C GLY A 437 35.48 -29.70 -10.62
N THR A 438 34.22 -29.94 -10.99
CA THR A 438 33.53 -31.17 -10.64
C THR A 438 33.47 -32.09 -11.85
N GLU A 439 34.41 -33.04 -11.95
CA GLU A 439 34.26 -34.15 -12.87
C GLU A 439 33.09 -35.02 -12.44
N THR A 440 31.96 -34.85 -13.11
CA THR A 440 30.84 -35.79 -12.92
C THR A 440 31.10 -36.99 -13.79
N SER A 441 31.04 -38.18 -13.18
CA SER A 441 30.87 -39.45 -13.89
C SER A 441 29.74 -39.31 -14.91
N ALA A 442 29.66 -40.18 -15.90
CA ALA A 442 28.70 -40.19 -17.03
C ALA A 442 27.22 -40.04 -16.69
N ALA A 443 26.88 -39.84 -15.40
CA ALA A 443 25.56 -39.56 -14.91
C ALA A 443 25.14 -38.11 -15.22
N ARG A 444 23.90 -37.95 -15.64
CA ARG A 444 23.30 -36.66 -15.96
C ARG A 444 23.22 -35.80 -14.70
N ARG A 445 23.86 -34.61 -14.68
CA ARG A 445 23.86 -33.67 -13.54
C ARG A 445 22.43 -33.20 -13.27
N GLU A 446 22.03 -33.20 -12.01
CA GLU A 446 20.76 -32.69 -11.54
C GLU A 446 20.99 -31.42 -10.72
N ILE A 447 20.21 -30.35 -11.07
CA ILE A 447 20.17 -29.10 -10.33
C ILE A 447 18.78 -28.94 -9.73
N GLN A 448 18.68 -28.95 -8.42
CA GLN A 448 17.44 -28.68 -7.73
C GLN A 448 17.29 -27.19 -7.47
N THR A 449 16.16 -26.63 -7.94
CA THR A 449 15.78 -25.25 -7.64
C THR A 449 14.67 -25.26 -6.62
N HIS A 450 14.88 -24.54 -5.54
CA HIS A 450 13.91 -24.38 -4.46
C HIS A 450 13.48 -22.93 -4.42
N MET A 451 12.19 -22.67 -4.32
CA MET A 451 11.63 -21.37 -3.99
C MET A 451 10.79 -21.49 -2.73
N GLN A 452 11.14 -20.69 -1.72
CA GLN A 452 10.41 -20.62 -0.44
C GLN A 452 9.56 -19.38 -0.44
N PHE A 453 8.27 -19.56 -0.12
CA PHE A 453 7.22 -18.55 -0.16
C PHE A 453 6.62 -18.31 1.23
N GLY A 454 5.66 -17.40 1.29
CA GLY A 454 4.86 -17.15 2.49
C GLY A 454 5.47 -16.14 3.45
N ASP A 455 6.69 -15.65 3.17
CA ASP A 455 7.33 -14.51 3.84
C ASP A 455 7.17 -13.23 3.01
N THR A 456 7.66 -12.11 3.48
CA THR A 456 7.71 -10.83 2.73
C THR A 456 8.72 -10.85 1.59
N GLU A 457 9.63 -11.83 1.59
CA GLU A 457 10.59 -12.11 0.53
C GLU A 457 10.45 -13.54 0.02
N ILE A 458 10.64 -13.75 -1.29
CA ILE A 458 10.80 -15.08 -1.88
C ILE A 458 12.28 -15.45 -1.84
N ARG A 459 12.61 -16.52 -1.13
CA ARG A 459 13.97 -17.05 -1.10
C ARG A 459 14.15 -18.12 -2.15
N ALA A 460 14.98 -17.85 -3.14
CA ALA A 460 15.32 -18.80 -4.20
C ALA A 460 16.70 -19.41 -3.98
N MET A 461 16.83 -20.70 -4.21
CA MET A 461 18.07 -21.44 -4.05
C MET A 461 18.23 -22.46 -5.18
N ALA A 462 19.46 -22.58 -5.74
CA ALA A 462 19.80 -23.66 -6.63
C ALA A 462 20.92 -24.52 -6.00
N VAL A 463 20.76 -25.83 -6.09
CA VAL A 463 21.65 -26.83 -5.49
C VAL A 463 22.10 -27.81 -6.58
N ASP A 464 23.39 -27.99 -6.74
CA ASP A 464 23.95 -29.12 -7.50
C ASP A 464 23.90 -30.36 -6.60
N VAL A 465 23.04 -31.33 -6.95
CA VAL A 465 22.81 -32.54 -6.14
C VAL A 465 24.11 -33.37 -6.02
N ALA A 466 24.97 -33.38 -7.04
CA ALA A 466 26.19 -34.16 -7.03
C ALA A 466 27.29 -33.62 -6.11
N THR A 467 27.37 -32.30 -5.93
CA THR A 467 28.45 -31.64 -5.19
C THR A 467 27.97 -30.89 -3.95
N SER A 468 26.67 -30.80 -3.73
CA SER A 468 26.03 -29.98 -2.68
C SER A 468 26.38 -28.48 -2.75
N ARG A 469 26.96 -28.01 -3.86
CA ARG A 469 27.18 -26.58 -4.06
C ARG A 469 25.86 -25.86 -4.20
N THR A 470 25.73 -24.72 -3.52
CA THR A 470 24.49 -23.95 -3.46
C THR A 470 24.72 -22.50 -3.83
N VAL A 471 23.71 -21.89 -4.42
CA VAL A 471 23.57 -20.43 -4.57
C VAL A 471 22.20 -20.00 -4.09
N LYS A 472 22.13 -18.86 -3.44
CA LYS A 472 20.89 -18.28 -2.92
C LYS A 472 20.66 -16.88 -3.51
N ALA A 473 19.43 -16.49 -3.67
CA ALA A 473 18.98 -15.14 -3.98
C ALA A 473 17.67 -14.86 -3.27
N SER A 474 17.48 -13.64 -2.81
CA SER A 474 16.21 -13.12 -2.34
C SER A 474 15.54 -12.35 -3.47
N ILE A 475 14.23 -12.46 -3.56
CA ILE A 475 13.39 -11.72 -4.50
C ILE A 475 12.30 -11.07 -3.65
N ASP A 476 12.11 -9.77 -3.81
CA ASP A 476 11.02 -9.06 -3.15
C ASP A 476 9.68 -9.66 -3.59
N PHE A 477 8.88 -10.08 -2.61
CA PHE A 477 7.57 -10.70 -2.84
C PHE A 477 6.61 -9.75 -3.57
N LEU A 478 6.81 -8.45 -3.39
CA LEU A 478 5.97 -7.40 -3.95
C LEU A 478 6.61 -6.60 -5.09
N ALA A 479 7.79 -7.00 -5.58
CA ALA A 479 8.41 -6.33 -6.71
C ALA A 479 7.51 -6.40 -7.96
N GLN A 480 6.73 -5.34 -8.18
CA GLN A 480 5.88 -5.13 -9.35
C GLN A 480 6.67 -4.48 -10.49
#